data_a6b3f27751302362f00cc78492f58021
#
_entry.id   a6b3f27751302362f00cc78492f58021
#
_cell.length_a   1.000
_cell.length_b   1.000
_cell.length_c   1.000
_cell.angle_alpha   90.00
_cell.angle_beta   90.00
_cell.angle_gamma   90.00
#
_symmetry.space_group_name_H-M   'P 1'
#
loop_
_entity.id
_entity.type
_entity.pdbx_description
1 polymer ?
#
loop_
_entity_poly.entity_id
_entity_poly.type
_entity_poly.pdbx_seq_one_letter_code
_entity_poly.pdbx_strand_id
1 'polypeptide(L)'
;MKNKIDIQIYETARGKRPYDKWESKLSRRARAIISARLARIRIGIFGDCKSIKGVKGIYEMRIHLESGYRIYFGKYKEKIVLLLCGGDKGTQKRDIQKSYQYWQDYLEAQKR
;
A
#
# COMPACT_ATOMS: atom_id res chain seq x y z
N MET A 1 11.42 22.54 -8.60
CA MET A 1 10.09 21.97 -8.33
C MET A 1 10.22 20.53 -7.89
N LYS A 2 9.55 20.18 -6.83
CA LYS A 2 9.62 18.82 -6.33
C LYS A 2 8.77 17.88 -7.17
N ASN A 3 9.29 16.69 -7.42
CA ASN A 3 8.56 15.66 -8.13
C ASN A 3 7.49 15.10 -7.20
N LYS A 4 6.29 14.97 -7.72
CA LYS A 4 5.21 14.35 -6.99
C LYS A 4 5.26 12.84 -7.18
N ILE A 5 4.87 12.13 -6.12
CA ILE A 5 4.76 10.69 -6.18
C ILE A 5 3.39 10.33 -6.73
N ASP A 6 3.36 9.43 -7.70
CA ASP A 6 2.13 8.93 -8.28
C ASP A 6 1.67 7.71 -7.48
N ILE A 7 0.48 7.80 -6.90
CA ILE A 7 -0.06 6.69 -6.13
C ILE A 7 -0.97 5.89 -7.04
N GLN A 8 -0.65 4.61 -7.20
CA GLN A 8 -1.42 3.70 -8.02
C GLN A 8 -1.92 2.54 -7.17
N ILE A 9 -2.92 1.85 -7.65
CA ILE A 9 -3.49 0.70 -6.96
C ILE A 9 -3.26 -0.53 -7.80
N TYR A 10 -2.68 -1.56 -7.19
CA TYR A 10 -2.43 -2.81 -7.88
C TYR A 10 -3.75 -3.46 -8.32
N GLU A 11 -3.76 -3.89 -9.57
CA GLU A 11 -4.90 -4.59 -10.16
C GLU A 11 -4.42 -5.90 -10.72
N THR A 12 -5.13 -7.00 -10.40
CA THR A 12 -4.79 -8.32 -10.93
C THR A 12 -5.17 -8.42 -12.40
N ALA A 13 -4.67 -9.47 -13.07
CA ALA A 13 -5.02 -9.71 -14.47
C ALA A 13 -6.52 -9.84 -14.69
N ARG A 14 -7.26 -10.24 -13.65
CA ARG A 14 -8.71 -10.38 -13.73
C ARG A 14 -9.46 -9.10 -13.35
N GLY A 15 -8.73 -8.01 -13.14
CA GLY A 15 -9.34 -6.73 -12.83
C GLY A 15 -9.69 -6.53 -11.36
N LYS A 16 -9.22 -7.39 -10.48
CA LYS A 16 -9.46 -7.24 -9.05
C LYS A 16 -8.45 -6.28 -8.44
N ARG A 17 -8.93 -5.43 -7.55
CA ARG A 17 -8.10 -4.44 -6.86
C ARG A 17 -8.19 -4.71 -5.35
N PRO A 18 -7.27 -5.51 -4.82
CA PRO A 18 -7.35 -5.92 -3.42
C PRO A 18 -7.38 -4.77 -2.42
N TYR A 19 -6.59 -3.73 -2.65
CA TYR A 19 -6.60 -2.57 -1.77
C TYR A 19 -7.96 -1.89 -1.74
N ASP A 20 -8.56 -1.65 -2.91
CA ASP A 20 -9.87 -0.99 -2.99
C ASP A 20 -10.94 -1.80 -2.27
N LYS A 21 -10.89 -3.12 -2.44
CA LYS A 21 -11.86 -4.00 -1.79
C LYS A 21 -11.76 -3.89 -0.27
N TRP A 22 -10.54 -3.86 0.24
CA TRP A 22 -10.32 -3.72 1.68
C TRP A 22 -10.76 -2.34 2.17
N GLU A 23 -10.33 -1.29 1.49
CA GLU A 23 -10.61 0.08 1.90
C GLU A 23 -12.10 0.38 1.91
N SER A 24 -12.85 -0.18 0.96
CA SER A 24 -14.29 0.08 0.84
C SER A 24 -15.09 -0.40 2.06
N LYS A 25 -14.52 -1.31 2.84
CA LYS A 25 -15.20 -1.85 4.02
C LYS A 25 -14.92 -1.07 5.30
N LEU A 26 -14.04 -0.11 5.22
CA LEU A 26 -13.65 0.68 6.40
C LEU A 26 -14.68 1.78 6.67
N SER A 27 -14.67 2.27 7.92
CA SER A 27 -15.53 3.37 8.31
C SER A 27 -15.13 4.63 7.53
N ARG A 28 -16.06 5.58 7.48
CA ARG A 28 -15.78 6.87 6.85
C ARG A 28 -14.59 7.56 7.51
N ARG A 29 -14.53 7.47 8.84
CA ARG A 29 -13.43 8.08 9.60
C ARG A 29 -12.09 7.48 9.22
N ALA A 30 -12.01 6.15 9.14
CA ALA A 30 -10.77 5.47 8.78
C ALA A 30 -10.33 5.86 7.38
N ARG A 31 -11.27 5.90 6.44
CA ARG A 31 -10.95 6.26 5.06
C ARG A 31 -10.46 7.71 4.95
N ALA A 32 -11.03 8.62 5.74
CA ALA A 32 -10.59 10.01 5.74
C ALA A 32 -9.16 10.13 6.25
N ILE A 33 -8.81 9.40 7.31
CA ILE A 33 -7.45 9.42 7.87
C ILE A 33 -6.47 8.86 6.84
N ILE A 34 -6.83 7.76 6.18
CA ILE A 34 -5.99 7.17 5.15
C ILE A 34 -5.80 8.14 3.98
N SER A 35 -6.86 8.79 3.55
CA SER A 35 -6.80 9.76 2.46
C SER A 35 -5.81 10.88 2.77
N ALA A 36 -5.83 11.37 4.02
CA ALA A 36 -4.90 12.42 4.44
C ALA A 36 -3.45 11.92 4.43
N ARG A 37 -3.22 10.67 4.85
CA ARG A 37 -1.89 10.07 4.82
C ARG A 37 -1.38 9.91 3.40
N LEU A 38 -2.23 9.49 2.49
CA LEU A 38 -1.86 9.33 1.08
C LEU A 38 -1.57 10.67 0.43
N ALA A 39 -2.31 11.71 0.80
CA ALA A 39 -2.05 13.06 0.28
C ALA A 39 -0.64 13.54 0.66
N ARG A 40 -0.18 13.21 1.87
CA ARG A 40 1.18 13.55 2.30
C ARG A 40 2.24 12.75 1.53
N ILE A 41 1.95 11.49 1.27
CA ILE A 41 2.88 10.65 0.50
C ILE A 41 3.11 11.23 -0.88
N ARG A 42 2.06 11.79 -1.51
CA ARG A 42 2.19 12.39 -2.84
C ARG A 42 3.24 13.50 -2.89
N ILE A 43 3.48 14.16 -1.78
CA ILE A 43 4.51 15.21 -1.71
C ILE A 43 5.77 14.74 -0.98
N GLY A 44 5.91 13.42 -0.81
CA GLY A 44 7.13 12.83 -0.26
C GLY A 44 7.17 12.68 1.25
N ILE A 45 6.08 12.95 1.94
CA ILE A 45 6.04 12.82 3.40
C ILE A 45 5.37 11.48 3.74
N PHE A 46 6.20 10.49 4.09
CA PHE A 46 5.70 9.13 4.30
C PHE A 46 5.14 8.89 5.70
N GLY A 47 5.63 9.61 6.72
CA GLY A 47 5.16 9.41 8.07
C GLY A 47 5.54 8.04 8.62
N ASP A 48 4.63 7.39 9.34
CA ASP A 48 4.89 6.10 9.97
C ASP A 48 4.84 4.97 8.93
N CYS A 49 5.91 4.88 8.16
CA CYS A 49 6.11 3.85 7.14
C CYS A 49 7.48 3.23 7.35
N LYS A 50 7.57 1.92 7.14
CA LYS A 50 8.85 1.24 7.23
C LYS A 50 8.91 0.06 6.27
N SER A 51 10.13 -0.31 5.88
CA SER A 51 10.33 -1.52 5.08
C SER A 51 10.03 -2.75 5.93
N ILE A 52 9.61 -3.82 5.27
CA ILE A 52 9.31 -5.07 5.97
C ILE A 52 10.54 -5.93 5.97
N LYS A 53 10.98 -6.31 7.18
CA LYS A 53 12.16 -7.14 7.35
C LYS A 53 11.97 -8.49 6.67
N GLY A 54 12.95 -8.89 5.88
CA GLY A 54 12.92 -10.18 5.21
C GLY A 54 12.13 -10.23 3.92
N VAL A 55 11.49 -9.10 3.54
CA VAL A 55 10.70 -9.05 2.31
C VAL A 55 11.12 -7.80 1.54
N LYS A 56 11.87 -8.01 0.46
CA LYS A 56 12.43 -6.90 -0.29
C LYS A 56 11.38 -6.14 -1.11
N GLY A 57 11.44 -4.82 -1.02
CA GLY A 57 10.65 -3.94 -1.88
C GLY A 57 9.28 -3.57 -1.36
N ILE A 58 8.88 -4.13 -0.24
CA ILE A 58 7.56 -3.85 0.32
C ILE A 58 7.69 -3.05 1.61
N TYR A 59 6.79 -2.09 1.75
CA TYR A 59 6.73 -1.19 2.89
C TYR A 59 5.37 -1.29 3.55
N GLU A 60 5.35 -0.97 4.83
CA GLU A 60 4.15 -0.99 5.64
C GLU A 60 3.86 0.42 6.12
N MET A 61 2.67 0.92 5.85
CA MET A 61 2.18 2.18 6.39
C MET A 61 1.21 1.86 7.53
N ARG A 62 1.52 2.33 8.72
CA ARG A 62 0.66 2.09 9.88
C ARG A 62 -0.33 3.21 10.07
N ILE A 63 -1.56 2.83 10.35
CA ILE A 63 -2.64 3.76 10.67
C ILE A 63 -3.06 3.46 12.10
N HIS A 64 -2.78 4.38 13.00
CA HIS A 64 -3.05 4.20 14.43
C HIS A 64 -4.48 4.59 14.75
N LEU A 65 -5.39 3.70 14.40
CA LEU A 65 -6.81 3.89 14.61
C LEU A 65 -7.44 2.54 14.88
N GLU A 66 -8.27 2.45 15.91
CA GLU A 66 -8.98 1.23 16.28
C GLU A 66 -8.03 0.04 16.42
N SER A 67 -8.23 -1.04 15.64
CA SER A 67 -7.40 -2.25 15.77
C SER A 67 -6.02 -2.12 15.10
N GLY A 68 -5.69 -0.94 14.61
CA GLY A 68 -4.40 -0.72 13.97
C GLY A 68 -4.37 -1.23 12.55
N TYR A 69 -4.76 -0.38 11.60
CA TYR A 69 -4.74 -0.76 10.19
C TYR A 69 -3.34 -0.64 9.61
N ARG A 70 -3.08 -1.44 8.59
CA ARG A 70 -1.81 -1.43 7.88
C ARG A 70 -2.06 -1.47 6.39
N ILE A 71 -1.31 -0.64 5.66
CA ILE A 71 -1.37 -0.61 4.20
C ILE A 71 0.00 -1.00 3.68
N TYR A 72 0.04 -2.01 2.81
CA TYR A 72 1.29 -2.50 2.22
C TYR A 72 1.43 -1.94 0.83
N PHE A 73 2.62 -1.43 0.52
CA PHE A 73 2.87 -0.81 -0.77
C PHE A 73 4.30 -1.08 -1.24
N GLY A 74 4.49 -1.00 -2.55
CA GLY A 74 5.81 -1.05 -3.14
C GLY A 74 6.18 0.32 -3.68
N LYS A 75 7.49 0.59 -3.77
CA LYS A 75 7.99 1.81 -4.41
C LYS A 75 8.66 1.43 -5.71
N TYR A 76 8.19 2.01 -6.81
CA TYR A 76 8.75 1.72 -8.12
C TYR A 76 9.40 2.97 -8.70
N LYS A 77 10.71 2.87 -8.95
CA LYS A 77 11.53 3.95 -9.54
C LYS A 77 11.42 5.28 -8.79
N GLU A 78 11.12 5.22 -7.50
CA GLU A 78 10.97 6.37 -6.61
C GLU A 78 9.96 7.41 -7.10
N LYS A 79 9.10 7.03 -8.03
CA LYS A 79 8.05 7.88 -8.56
C LYS A 79 6.66 7.34 -8.31
N ILE A 80 6.56 6.03 -8.15
CA ILE A 80 5.29 5.37 -7.99
C ILE A 80 5.23 4.67 -6.63
N VAL A 81 4.14 4.89 -5.91
CA VAL A 81 3.78 4.12 -4.74
C VAL A 81 2.59 3.27 -5.15
N LEU A 82 2.79 1.96 -5.16
CA LEU A 82 1.76 1.02 -5.58
C LEU A 82 1.12 0.39 -4.36
N LEU A 83 -0.16 0.68 -4.13
CA LEU A 83 -0.90 0.12 -3.01
C LEU A 83 -1.28 -1.33 -3.33
N LEU A 84 -0.80 -2.25 -2.51
CA LEU A 84 -0.94 -3.69 -2.79
C LEU A 84 -2.13 -4.29 -2.07
N CYS A 85 -2.21 -4.10 -0.77
CA CYS A 85 -3.38 -4.52 0.00
C CYS A 85 -3.35 -3.86 1.37
N GLY A 86 -4.41 -4.05 2.13
CA GLY A 86 -4.50 -3.55 3.49
C GLY A 86 -5.05 -4.62 4.41
N GLY A 87 -4.89 -4.40 5.69
CA GLY A 87 -5.38 -5.30 6.70
C GLY A 87 -5.23 -4.68 8.09
N ASP A 88 -5.36 -5.51 9.09
CA ASP A 88 -5.17 -5.08 10.47
C ASP A 88 -4.05 -5.89 11.11
N LYS A 89 -3.85 -5.67 12.40
CA LYS A 89 -2.78 -6.34 13.13
C LYS A 89 -2.95 -7.86 13.10
N GLY A 90 -4.20 -8.36 13.13
CA GLY A 90 -4.47 -9.79 13.18
C GLY A 90 -4.22 -10.53 11.87
N THR A 91 -4.19 -9.83 10.74
CA THR A 91 -4.00 -10.46 9.43
C THR A 91 -2.64 -10.15 8.82
N GLN A 92 -1.75 -9.56 9.60
CA GLN A 92 -0.48 -9.04 9.09
C GLN A 92 0.34 -10.06 8.30
N LYS A 93 0.54 -11.24 8.86
CA LYS A 93 1.38 -12.25 8.21
C LYS A 93 0.85 -12.64 6.84
N ARG A 94 -0.46 -12.90 6.76
CA ARG A 94 -1.12 -13.27 5.51
C ARG A 94 -1.04 -12.12 4.50
N ASP A 95 -1.28 -10.91 4.96
CA ASP A 95 -1.31 -9.75 4.07
C ASP A 95 0.06 -9.45 3.50
N ILE A 96 1.12 -9.65 4.27
CA ILE A 96 2.49 -9.48 3.79
C ILE A 96 2.79 -10.49 2.67
N GLN A 97 2.37 -11.75 2.86
CA GLN A 97 2.60 -12.77 1.83
C GLN A 97 1.86 -12.45 0.55
N LYS A 98 0.61 -12.01 0.65
CA LYS A 98 -0.16 -11.60 -0.54
C LYS A 98 0.47 -10.41 -1.21
N SER A 99 0.88 -9.42 -0.43
CA SER A 99 1.51 -8.21 -0.98
C SER A 99 2.78 -8.54 -1.72
N TYR A 100 3.57 -9.48 -1.22
CA TYR A 100 4.78 -9.90 -1.89
C TYR A 100 4.46 -10.49 -3.27
N GLN A 101 3.45 -11.35 -3.35
CA GLN A 101 3.04 -11.95 -4.62
C GLN A 101 2.55 -10.90 -5.60
N TYR A 102 1.75 -9.95 -5.12
CA TYR A 102 1.25 -8.85 -5.96
C TYR A 102 2.39 -7.99 -6.48
N TRP A 103 3.36 -7.73 -5.62
CA TRP A 103 4.53 -6.92 -5.99
C TRP A 103 5.35 -7.61 -7.05
N GLN A 104 5.59 -8.93 -6.91
CA GLN A 104 6.33 -9.69 -7.91
C GLN A 104 5.60 -9.70 -9.24
N ASP A 105 4.28 -9.85 -9.21
CA ASP A 105 3.48 -9.80 -10.43
C ASP A 105 3.60 -8.45 -11.13
N TYR A 106 3.53 -7.38 -10.36
CA TYR A 106 3.69 -6.03 -10.91
C TYR A 106 5.06 -5.85 -11.54
N LEU A 107 6.11 -6.25 -10.84
CA LEU A 107 7.47 -6.10 -11.34
C LEU A 107 7.68 -6.91 -12.62
N GLU A 108 7.13 -8.12 -12.67
CA GLU A 108 7.24 -8.97 -13.86
C GLU A 108 6.54 -8.33 -15.05
N ALA A 109 5.38 -7.72 -14.82
CA ALA A 109 4.64 -7.05 -15.89
C ALA A 109 5.40 -5.84 -16.43
N GLN A 110 6.18 -5.17 -15.59
CA GLN A 110 6.96 -3.99 -16.03
C GLN A 110 8.12 -4.37 -16.94
N LYS A 111 8.53 -5.64 -16.94
CA LYS A 111 9.63 -6.10 -17.78
C LYS A 111 9.20 -6.41 -19.22
N ARG A 112 7.90 -6.45 -19.48
CA ARG A 112 7.39 -6.81 -20.81
C ARG A 112 7.38 -5.61 -21.76
#